data_977dc0dfa52ecbb1a48a82752437122d
#
_entry.id   977dc0dfa52ecbb1a48a82752437122d
#
_cell.length_a   1.000
_cell.length_b   1.000
_cell.length_c   1.000
_cell.angle_alpha   90.00
_cell.angle_beta   90.00
_cell.angle_gamma   90.00
#
_symmetry.space_group_name_H-M   'P 1'
#
loop_
_entity.id
_entity.type
_entity.pdbx_description
1 polymer ?
#
loop_
_entity_poly.entity_id
_entity_poly.type
_entity_poly.pdbx_seq_one_letter_code
_entity_poly.pdbx_strand_id
1 'polypeptide(L)'
;MKARITEYLDIDLEKEMWCCNRCGRELGPARESYKKFLLVAERDPTEVHPPYVESYPGGFTFAPDPGWCRLIEFYCPDCATMFEVEYLPSGHPLTDDIEIDVDALKAKFQDLPG
;
A
#
# COMPACT_ATOMS: atom_id res chain seq x y z
N MET A 1 22.52 -0.98 -3.52
CA MET A 1 21.70 -0.18 -4.46
C MET A 1 20.22 -0.42 -4.19
N LYS A 2 19.45 0.65 -4.16
CA LYS A 2 18.01 0.58 -3.95
C LYS A 2 17.28 0.97 -5.23
N ALA A 3 16.31 0.16 -5.63
CA ALA A 3 15.47 0.43 -6.78
C ALA A 3 14.12 0.96 -6.30
N ARG A 4 13.68 2.08 -6.86
CA ARG A 4 12.35 2.64 -6.54
C ARG A 4 11.27 1.83 -7.24
N ILE A 5 10.30 1.35 -6.46
CA ILE A 5 9.17 0.58 -6.97
C ILE A 5 7.92 1.45 -7.04
N THR A 6 7.61 2.15 -5.95
CA THR A 6 6.54 3.15 -5.91
C THR A 6 7.08 4.44 -5.32
N GLU A 7 6.21 5.42 -5.11
CA GLU A 7 6.61 6.72 -4.54
C GLU A 7 7.35 6.57 -3.21
N TYR A 8 6.95 5.62 -2.36
CA TYR A 8 7.53 5.47 -1.02
C TYR A 8 8.18 4.11 -0.77
N LEU A 9 8.10 3.19 -1.74
CA LEU A 9 8.57 1.82 -1.59
C LEU A 9 9.78 1.56 -2.48
N ASP A 10 10.87 1.13 -1.87
CA ASP A 10 12.08 0.72 -2.56
C ASP A 10 12.38 -0.75 -2.27
N ILE A 11 13.21 -1.37 -3.12
CA ILE A 11 13.87 -2.64 -2.82
C ILE A 11 15.37 -2.40 -2.71
N ASP A 12 15.96 -2.87 -1.60
CA ASP A 12 17.41 -3.00 -1.50
C ASP A 12 17.81 -4.27 -2.24
N LEU A 13 18.51 -4.11 -3.37
CA LEU A 13 18.82 -5.22 -4.26
C LEU A 13 19.88 -6.16 -3.70
N GLU A 14 20.77 -5.68 -2.84
CA GLU A 14 21.80 -6.52 -2.23
C GLU A 14 21.20 -7.40 -1.13
N LYS A 15 20.37 -6.80 -0.28
CA LYS A 15 19.74 -7.49 0.84
C LYS A 15 18.44 -8.19 0.45
N GLU A 16 17.88 -7.88 -0.72
CA GLU A 16 16.57 -8.34 -1.18
C GLU A 16 15.47 -8.02 -0.16
N MET A 17 15.43 -6.74 0.24
CA MET A 17 14.50 -6.25 1.27
C MET A 17 13.66 -5.10 0.75
N TRP A 18 12.37 -5.13 1.08
CA TRP A 18 11.51 -3.97 0.92
C TRP A 18 11.94 -2.89 1.91
N CYS A 19 11.98 -1.65 1.46
CA CYS A 19 12.37 -0.50 2.29
C CYS A 19 11.41 0.67 2.12
N CYS A 20 11.16 1.39 3.21
CA CYS A 20 10.51 2.70 3.15
C CYS A 20 11.55 3.73 2.74
N ASN A 21 11.31 4.47 1.64
CA ASN A 21 12.28 5.48 1.22
C ASN A 21 12.15 6.81 1.96
N ARG A 22 11.13 6.96 2.83
CA ARG A 22 10.96 8.16 3.66
C ARG A 22 11.80 8.09 4.93
N CYS A 23 11.83 6.95 5.61
CA CYS A 23 12.58 6.79 6.86
C CYS A 23 13.75 5.81 6.75
N GLY A 24 13.87 5.09 5.64
CA GLY A 24 14.94 4.13 5.42
C GLY A 24 14.75 2.77 6.08
N ARG A 25 13.60 2.54 6.74
CA ARG A 25 13.35 1.27 7.43
C ARG A 25 13.31 0.11 6.46
N GLU A 26 14.03 -0.96 6.81
CA GLU A 26 13.88 -2.26 6.16
C GLU A 26 12.57 -2.89 6.65
N LEU A 27 11.68 -3.22 5.71
CA LEU A 27 10.34 -3.72 6.04
C LEU A 27 10.33 -5.24 6.14
N GLY A 28 10.87 -5.92 5.14
CA GLY A 28 10.89 -7.38 5.10
C GLY A 28 11.34 -7.91 3.75
N PRO A 29 11.42 -9.25 3.60
CA PRO A 29 11.91 -9.87 2.38
C PRO A 29 11.14 -9.46 1.12
N ALA A 30 11.88 -9.07 0.08
CA ALA A 30 11.29 -8.59 -1.18
C ALA A 30 10.59 -9.69 -1.98
N ARG A 31 10.83 -10.96 -1.65
CA ARG A 31 10.18 -12.10 -2.31
C ARG A 31 8.79 -12.41 -1.74
N GLU A 32 8.39 -11.68 -0.70
CA GLU A 32 7.04 -11.76 -0.13
C GLU A 32 6.29 -10.46 -0.41
N SER A 33 4.98 -10.46 -0.25
CA SER A 33 4.18 -9.25 -0.43
C SER A 33 4.61 -8.17 0.56
N TYR A 34 4.87 -6.96 0.08
CA TYR A 34 5.26 -5.83 0.94
C TYR A 34 4.20 -5.50 1.99
N LYS A 35 2.93 -5.79 1.69
CA LYS A 35 1.81 -5.51 2.60
C LYS A 35 1.88 -6.29 3.90
N LYS A 36 2.57 -7.44 3.92
CA LYS A 36 2.77 -8.23 5.14
C LYS A 36 3.53 -7.47 6.22
N PHE A 37 4.33 -6.48 5.84
CA PHE A 37 5.23 -5.78 6.74
C PHE A 37 4.76 -4.37 7.08
N LEU A 38 3.57 -4.00 6.65
CA LEU A 38 2.99 -2.68 6.89
C LEU A 38 1.93 -2.74 7.97
N LEU A 39 1.69 -1.59 8.62
CA LEU A 39 0.52 -1.44 9.48
C LEU A 39 -0.72 -1.33 8.59
N VAL A 40 -1.76 -2.06 8.96
CA VAL A 40 -3.00 -2.13 8.19
C VAL A 40 -4.12 -1.52 9.04
N ALA A 41 -4.83 -0.54 8.48
CA ALA A 41 -5.97 0.09 9.12
C ALA A 41 -7.18 -0.03 8.20
N GLU A 42 -8.26 -0.61 8.71
CA GLU A 42 -9.54 -0.63 8.00
C GLU A 42 -10.35 0.57 8.43
N ARG A 43 -10.76 1.40 7.46
CA ARG A 43 -11.53 2.62 7.71
C ARG A 43 -12.96 2.44 7.24
N ASP A 44 -13.89 3.09 7.93
CA ASP A 44 -15.25 3.22 7.45
C ASP A 44 -15.25 4.22 6.27
N PRO A 45 -15.72 3.80 5.07
CA PRO A 45 -15.76 4.72 3.93
C PRO A 45 -16.53 6.02 4.18
N THR A 46 -17.52 6.00 5.08
CA THR A 46 -18.30 7.20 5.42
C THR A 46 -17.49 8.22 6.22
N GLU A 47 -16.41 7.80 6.89
CA GLU A 47 -15.50 8.73 7.57
C GLU A 47 -14.61 9.49 6.58
N VAL A 48 -14.22 8.81 5.49
CA VAL A 48 -13.36 9.38 4.46
C VAL A 48 -14.19 10.21 3.47
N HIS A 49 -15.40 9.77 3.19
CA HIS A 49 -16.36 10.45 2.31
C HIS A 49 -17.58 10.85 3.15
N PRO A 50 -17.55 12.01 3.82
CA PRO A 50 -18.64 12.42 4.71
C PRO A 50 -19.95 12.55 3.97
N PRO A 51 -21.08 12.28 4.64
CA PRO A 51 -22.39 12.44 4.02
C PRO A 51 -22.67 13.90 3.67
N TYR A 52 -23.32 14.10 2.54
CA TYR A 52 -23.81 15.39 2.10
C TYR A 52 -25.27 15.51 2.52
N VAL A 53 -25.60 16.43 3.43
CA VAL A 53 -26.89 16.44 4.10
C VAL A 53 -27.78 17.65 3.78
N GLU A 54 -27.26 18.64 3.07
CA GLU A 54 -27.95 19.95 2.95
C GLU A 54 -29.25 19.92 2.16
N SER A 55 -29.34 19.07 1.14
CA SER A 55 -30.46 19.10 0.18
C SER A 55 -31.44 17.96 0.28
N TYR A 56 -31.16 16.97 1.15
CA TYR A 56 -31.99 15.75 1.21
C TYR A 56 -32.37 15.40 2.65
N PRO A 57 -33.66 15.07 2.89
CA PRO A 57 -34.06 14.53 4.18
C PRO A 57 -33.32 13.21 4.45
N GLY A 58 -32.71 13.09 5.64
CA GLY A 58 -31.96 11.90 6.03
C GLY A 58 -30.53 11.84 5.52
N GLY A 59 -30.11 12.85 4.73
CA GLY A 59 -28.75 12.94 4.26
C GLY A 59 -28.47 12.19 2.96
N PHE A 60 -27.28 12.40 2.45
CA PHE A 60 -26.82 11.84 1.19
C PHE A 60 -25.30 11.65 1.25
N THR A 61 -24.77 10.56 0.72
CA THR A 61 -23.34 10.33 0.66
C THR A 61 -22.94 9.67 -0.65
N PHE A 62 -21.76 10.03 -1.15
CA PHE A 62 -21.09 9.35 -2.25
C PHE A 62 -20.18 8.22 -1.76
N ALA A 63 -20.08 8.01 -0.46
CA ALA A 63 -19.23 6.96 0.08
C ALA A 63 -19.74 5.58 -0.31
N PRO A 64 -18.85 4.61 -0.60
CA PRO A 64 -19.26 3.22 -0.75
C PRO A 64 -19.93 2.71 0.52
N ASP A 65 -20.93 1.86 0.37
CA ASP A 65 -21.59 1.22 1.51
C ASP A 65 -20.60 0.33 2.24
N PRO A 66 -20.38 0.52 3.57
CA PRO A 66 -19.45 -0.30 4.35
C PRO A 66 -19.78 -1.79 4.35
N GLY A 67 -21.04 -2.17 4.10
CA GLY A 67 -21.45 -3.56 3.99
C GLY A 67 -21.01 -4.23 2.69
N TRP A 68 -20.65 -3.45 1.68
CA TRP A 68 -20.26 -3.93 0.35
C TRP A 68 -18.80 -3.71 0.05
N CYS A 69 -18.19 -2.67 0.63
CA CYS A 69 -16.87 -2.22 0.29
C CYS A 69 -16.07 -1.89 1.54
N ARG A 70 -14.87 -2.44 1.62
CA ARG A 70 -13.91 -2.17 2.70
C ARG A 70 -12.89 -1.17 2.19
N LEU A 71 -12.55 -0.20 3.03
CA LEU A 71 -11.46 0.74 2.79
C LEU A 71 -10.29 0.38 3.68
N ILE A 72 -9.16 0.03 3.07
CA ILE A 72 -8.00 -0.46 3.81
C ILE A 72 -6.80 0.41 3.48
N GLU A 73 -6.13 0.90 4.52
CA GLU A 73 -4.95 1.76 4.41
C GLU A 73 -3.73 1.03 4.94
N PHE A 74 -2.59 1.26 4.29
CA PHE A 74 -1.32 0.62 4.62
C PHE A 74 -0.27 1.66 4.94
N TYR A 75 0.39 1.52 6.10
CA TYR A 75 1.33 2.50 6.63
C TYR A 75 2.67 1.88 6.97
N CYS A 76 3.75 2.67 6.80
CA CYS A 76 5.05 2.29 7.34
C CYS A 76 4.96 2.18 8.87
N PRO A 77 5.41 1.05 9.46
CA PRO A 77 5.31 0.88 10.91
C PRO A 77 6.22 1.80 11.71
N ASP A 78 7.16 2.48 11.05
CA ASP A 78 8.12 3.35 11.72
C ASP A 78 7.77 4.83 11.57
N CYS A 79 7.57 5.33 10.35
CA CYS A 79 7.31 6.74 10.10
C CYS A 79 5.85 7.07 9.77
N ALA A 80 4.98 6.06 9.71
CA ALA A 80 3.55 6.19 9.42
C ALA A 80 3.22 6.78 8.04
N THR A 81 4.17 6.76 7.10
CA THR A 81 3.87 7.12 5.71
C THR A 81 2.86 6.15 5.13
N MET A 82 1.80 6.68 4.52
CA MET A 82 0.80 5.84 3.85
C MET A 82 1.35 5.37 2.50
N PHE A 83 1.42 4.04 2.33
CA PHE A 83 1.96 3.42 1.11
C PHE A 83 0.88 3.12 0.09
N GLU A 84 -0.30 2.72 0.55
CA GLU A 84 -1.34 2.22 -0.33
C GLU A 84 -2.70 2.35 0.32
N VAL A 85 -3.73 2.50 -0.51
CA VAL A 85 -5.13 2.46 -0.11
C VAL A 85 -5.85 1.50 -1.04
N GLU A 86 -6.62 0.57 -0.49
CA GLU A 86 -7.40 -0.37 -1.27
C GLU A 86 -8.88 -0.27 -0.92
N TYR A 87 -9.72 -0.31 -1.97
CA TYR A 87 -11.16 -0.55 -1.83
C TYR A 87 -11.40 -2.00 -2.25
N LEU A 88 -11.88 -2.82 -1.33
CA LEU A 88 -12.12 -4.24 -1.58
C LEU A 88 -13.56 -4.63 -1.29
N PRO A 89 -14.14 -5.55 -2.09
CA PRO A 89 -15.42 -6.13 -1.74
C PRO A 89 -15.37 -6.81 -0.37
N SER A 90 -16.49 -6.82 0.33
CA SER A 90 -16.60 -7.51 1.62
C SER A 90 -16.18 -8.98 1.48
N GLY A 91 -15.30 -9.44 2.37
CA GLY A 91 -14.80 -10.81 2.36
C GLY A 91 -13.67 -11.09 1.39
N HIS A 92 -13.27 -10.12 0.56
CA HIS A 92 -12.16 -10.29 -0.36
C HIS A 92 -10.83 -10.16 0.39
N PRO A 93 -9.84 -11.06 0.15
CA PRO A 93 -8.53 -10.94 0.79
C PRO A 93 -7.76 -9.74 0.24
N LEU A 94 -6.76 -9.29 0.99
CA LEU A 94 -5.84 -8.24 0.52
C LEU A 94 -5.17 -8.69 -0.77
N THR A 95 -5.02 -7.75 -1.71
CA THR A 95 -4.40 -8.06 -3.00
C THR A 95 -2.88 -7.99 -2.91
N ASP A 96 -2.21 -8.88 -3.63
CA ASP A 96 -0.77 -8.77 -3.87
C ASP A 96 -0.61 -8.04 -5.20
N ASP A 97 -0.68 -6.71 -5.14
CA ASP A 97 -0.73 -5.84 -6.31
C ASP A 97 0.63 -5.57 -6.93
N ILE A 98 1.71 -5.88 -6.23
CA ILE A 98 3.08 -5.70 -6.71
C ILE A 98 3.82 -7.03 -6.59
N GLU A 99 3.93 -7.74 -7.71
CA GLU A 99 4.73 -8.94 -7.81
C GLU A 99 5.99 -8.62 -8.61
N ILE A 100 7.14 -8.69 -7.94
CA ILE A 100 8.42 -8.36 -8.56
C ILE A 100 9.26 -9.63 -8.72
N ASP A 101 9.76 -9.83 -9.92
CA ASP A 101 10.81 -10.82 -10.15
C ASP A 101 12.13 -10.20 -9.70
N VAL A 102 12.54 -10.53 -8.48
CA VAL A 102 13.71 -9.93 -7.84
C VAL A 102 15.00 -10.26 -8.62
N ASP A 103 15.10 -11.47 -9.13
CA ASP A 103 16.29 -11.90 -9.88
C ASP A 103 16.42 -11.15 -11.20
N ALA A 104 15.31 -10.98 -11.92
CA ALA A 104 15.29 -10.20 -13.16
C ALA A 104 15.60 -8.73 -12.89
N LEU A 105 15.10 -8.17 -11.80
CA LEU A 105 15.36 -6.79 -11.42
C LEU A 105 16.84 -6.59 -11.09
N LYS A 106 17.44 -7.50 -10.34
CA LYS A 106 18.87 -7.45 -10.02
C LYS A 106 19.73 -7.51 -11.28
N ALA A 107 19.40 -8.40 -12.21
CA ALA A 107 20.11 -8.53 -13.48
C ALA A 107 20.04 -7.22 -14.29
N LYS A 108 18.85 -6.62 -14.33
CA LYS A 108 18.66 -5.34 -15.03
C LYS A 108 19.55 -4.22 -14.49
N PHE A 109 19.67 -4.12 -13.16
CA PHE A 109 20.48 -3.09 -12.54
C PHE A 109 21.98 -3.38 -12.59
N GLN A 110 22.39 -4.63 -12.72
CA GLN A 110 23.80 -4.98 -12.93
C GLN A 110 24.31 -4.52 -14.29
N ASP A 111 23.45 -4.42 -15.29
CA ASP A 111 23.81 -4.01 -16.65
C ASP A 111 23.88 -2.47 -16.82
N LEU A 112 23.53 -1.72 -15.79
CA LEU A 112 23.58 -0.27 -15.85
C LEU A 112 25.01 0.25 -15.66
N PRO A 113 25.46 1.20 -16.48
CA PRO A 113 26.79 1.79 -16.30
C PRO A 113 26.84 2.60 -15.00
N GLY A 114 27.92 2.43 -14.30
CA GLY A 114 28.22 3.22 -13.15
C GLY A 114 27.77 2.81 -11.83
#